data_65d836e293c4b7c9d04bdbb08c08da55
#
_entry.id   65d836e293c4b7c9d04bdbb08c08da55
#
_cell.length_a   1.000
_cell.length_b   1.000
_cell.length_c   1.000
_cell.angle_alpha   90.00
_cell.angle_beta   90.00
_cell.angle_gamma   90.00
#
_symmetry.space_group_name_H-M   'P 1'
#
loop_
_entity.id
_entity.type
_entity.pdbx_description
1 polymer ?
#
loop_
_entity_poly.entity_id
_entity_poly.type
_entity_poly.pdbx_seq_one_letter_code
_entity_poly.pdbx_strand_id
1 'polypeptide(L)'
;MPTPDLVPVRRALVSVSDKQGLTDLARRLVAANVDILSTGGSAKALRDAGIPVRDVGDLTGFPEIMDGRVKTLHPKVHGGLLGRRGTDDAVMAEHGIEPIDLLVLNLYPFERTVADPACSLEDAIENIDIGGPAMLRAAAKNWNDVGVLTDPAQYDDALAEIEGKGGLTRATRFRLSVAAFNRVSNYDGAISDYLSGVTLDDTHTAVAGRNEFPGQSNGRFVKVMDLRYGENPHQAGAFYRDLYPAPGTLATFRQLQGKELSFNNIADADAAWECVRQFDAPACVIVKHANPCGVAVAADPLAAYELAYATDPTSAFGGIIAFNRPLDAETARTILKRQFVEVLIAPQVDAGAVEEATKKANVRVLEIPAGDGRNTHDVKRVGSGLLVQTADHRQVQRDELKVVSKRQPTPAELDDLLFAWRVAKMVKSNAIVYAKDNRTVGIGAGQMSRVVSAKIAGLKAEEAGLVVPGSAMASDAFFPFRDGIDAAAAAGIRAVIQPGGSMRDSEVIAAADEHDMAMVFTGVRHFRH
;
A
#
# COMPACT_ATOMS: atom_id res chain seq x y z
N MET A 1 -37.82 10.43 23.16
CA MET A 1 -38.10 11.35 22.03
C MET A 1 -37.18 10.99 20.88
N PRO A 2 -37.55 11.13 19.60
CA PRO A 2 -36.61 10.95 18.54
C PRO A 2 -35.48 11.97 18.69
N THR A 3 -34.24 11.54 18.49
CA THR A 3 -33.06 12.40 18.55
C THR A 3 -33.20 13.53 17.50
N PRO A 4 -33.00 14.80 17.87
CA PRO A 4 -33.14 15.89 16.92
C PRO A 4 -32.10 15.74 15.77
N ASP A 5 -32.51 16.04 14.55
CA ASP A 5 -31.62 15.95 13.39
C ASP A 5 -30.45 16.93 13.52
N LEU A 6 -30.72 18.13 14.01
CA LEU A 6 -29.71 19.17 14.27
C LEU A 6 -29.49 19.34 15.77
N VAL A 7 -28.24 19.30 16.22
CA VAL A 7 -27.83 19.61 17.59
C VAL A 7 -26.99 20.88 17.58
N PRO A 8 -27.42 21.95 18.32
CA PRO A 8 -26.65 23.18 18.43
C PRO A 8 -25.28 22.94 19.05
N VAL A 9 -24.26 23.62 18.53
CA VAL A 9 -22.93 23.65 19.13
C VAL A 9 -22.78 24.95 19.91
N ARG A 10 -22.78 24.88 21.22
CA ARG A 10 -22.65 26.02 22.13
C ARG A 10 -21.32 26.02 22.85
N ARG A 11 -20.72 24.87 23.08
CA ARG A 11 -19.43 24.73 23.75
C ARG A 11 -18.58 23.67 23.09
N ALA A 12 -17.32 24.03 22.79
CA ALA A 12 -16.31 23.16 22.24
C ALA A 12 -15.17 22.92 23.24
N LEU A 13 -14.75 21.68 23.40
CA LEU A 13 -13.49 21.33 24.06
C LEU A 13 -12.43 21.11 23.00
N VAL A 14 -11.35 21.90 23.05
CA VAL A 14 -10.27 21.89 22.05
C VAL A 14 -8.96 21.47 22.71
N SER A 15 -8.43 20.33 22.31
CA SER A 15 -7.17 19.78 22.81
C SER A 15 -6.43 19.07 21.66
N VAL A 16 -5.50 19.76 21.00
CA VAL A 16 -4.81 19.26 19.82
C VAL A 16 -3.30 19.22 20.02
N SER A 17 -2.66 18.13 19.63
CA SER A 17 -1.21 17.99 19.54
C SER A 17 -0.69 18.72 18.31
N ASP A 18 -1.22 18.38 17.12
CA ASP A 18 -1.01 19.12 15.89
C ASP A 18 -1.94 20.34 15.83
N LYS A 19 -1.37 21.52 15.68
CA LYS A 19 -2.07 22.81 15.71
C LYS A 19 -2.42 23.35 14.31
N GLN A 20 -2.31 22.52 13.27
CA GLN A 20 -2.70 22.90 11.91
C GLN A 20 -4.17 23.34 11.88
N GLY A 21 -4.43 24.54 11.36
CA GLY A 21 -5.78 25.10 11.25
C GLY A 21 -6.46 25.49 12.56
N LEU A 22 -5.83 25.27 13.73
CA LEU A 22 -6.42 25.52 15.05
C LEU A 22 -6.94 26.95 15.24
N THR A 23 -6.13 27.94 14.87
CA THR A 23 -6.46 29.37 15.08
C THR A 23 -7.64 29.78 14.23
N ASP A 24 -7.72 29.33 12.99
CA ASP A 24 -8.83 29.64 12.09
C ASP A 24 -10.12 28.99 12.58
N LEU A 25 -10.06 27.67 12.88
CA LEU A 25 -11.17 26.94 13.50
C LEU A 25 -11.74 27.68 14.72
N ALA A 26 -10.87 28.09 15.64
CA ALA A 26 -11.29 28.69 16.89
C ALA A 26 -11.90 30.11 16.67
N ARG A 27 -11.37 30.91 15.74
CA ARG A 27 -11.96 32.20 15.38
C ARG A 27 -13.38 32.05 14.82
N ARG A 28 -13.56 31.06 13.94
CA ARG A 28 -14.87 30.76 13.34
C ARG A 28 -15.86 30.22 14.36
N LEU A 29 -15.44 29.39 15.33
CA LEU A 29 -16.27 28.92 16.43
C LEU A 29 -16.71 30.10 17.32
N VAL A 30 -15.79 31.01 17.70
CA VAL A 30 -16.13 32.20 18.50
C VAL A 30 -17.09 33.12 17.74
N ALA A 31 -16.88 33.31 16.43
CA ALA A 31 -17.78 34.09 15.58
C ALA A 31 -19.20 33.47 15.51
N ALA A 32 -19.31 32.16 15.64
CA ALA A 32 -20.56 31.41 15.76
C ALA A 32 -21.14 31.35 17.19
N ASN A 33 -20.60 32.13 18.13
CA ASN A 33 -20.97 32.16 19.55
C ASN A 33 -20.75 30.85 20.29
N VAL A 34 -19.72 30.09 19.94
CA VAL A 34 -19.31 28.87 20.61
C VAL A 34 -18.26 29.19 21.68
N ASP A 35 -18.55 28.76 22.92
CA ASP A 35 -17.64 28.84 24.06
C ASP A 35 -16.48 27.83 23.90
N ILE A 36 -15.22 28.27 24.06
CA ILE A 36 -14.08 27.39 23.89
C ILE A 36 -13.47 27.04 25.25
N LEU A 37 -13.49 25.75 25.56
CA LEU A 37 -12.68 25.14 26.61
C LEU A 37 -11.40 24.59 25.99
N SER A 38 -10.26 24.75 26.65
CA SER A 38 -9.00 24.19 26.17
C SER A 38 -8.04 23.91 27.32
N THR A 39 -6.94 23.25 27.03
CA THR A 39 -5.92 22.87 28.02
C THR A 39 -4.51 22.95 27.44
N GLY A 40 -3.52 23.14 28.30
CA GLY A 40 -2.10 23.07 27.96
C GLY A 40 -1.69 23.92 26.77
N GLY A 41 -0.92 23.33 25.85
CA GLY A 41 -0.36 24.03 24.69
C GLY A 41 -1.41 24.55 23.69
N SER A 42 -2.61 23.94 23.63
CA SER A 42 -3.70 24.44 22.79
C SER A 42 -4.30 25.71 23.36
N ALA A 43 -4.57 25.75 24.67
CA ALA A 43 -5.06 26.95 25.35
C ALA A 43 -4.06 28.11 25.21
N LYS A 44 -2.75 27.82 25.39
CA LYS A 44 -1.70 28.83 25.19
C LYS A 44 -1.71 29.41 23.78
N ALA A 45 -1.73 28.54 22.76
CA ALA A 45 -1.74 28.98 21.36
C ALA A 45 -2.96 29.84 21.00
N LEU A 46 -4.13 29.52 21.55
CA LEU A 46 -5.35 30.31 21.34
C LEU A 46 -5.27 31.67 22.03
N ARG A 47 -4.79 31.75 23.28
CA ARG A 47 -4.58 33.00 23.99
C ARG A 47 -3.57 33.91 23.30
N ASP A 48 -2.43 33.34 22.86
CA ASP A 48 -1.38 34.06 22.12
C ASP A 48 -1.93 34.63 20.79
N ALA A 49 -2.95 34.00 20.21
CA ALA A 49 -3.67 34.50 19.02
C ALA A 49 -4.82 35.46 19.33
N GLY A 50 -5.01 35.87 20.59
CA GLY A 50 -6.07 36.77 21.04
C GLY A 50 -7.47 36.15 21.02
N ILE A 51 -7.60 34.84 21.05
CA ILE A 51 -8.89 34.14 21.03
C ILE A 51 -9.35 33.88 22.47
N PRO A 52 -10.61 34.21 22.82
CA PRO A 52 -11.16 33.92 24.14
C PRO A 52 -11.19 32.39 24.37
N VAL A 53 -10.62 31.94 25.47
CA VAL A 53 -10.59 30.53 25.85
C VAL A 53 -10.61 30.39 27.37
N ARG A 54 -11.49 29.51 27.89
CA ARG A 54 -11.54 29.10 29.28
C ARG A 54 -10.69 27.85 29.49
N ASP A 55 -9.92 27.82 30.56
CA ASP A 55 -9.12 26.64 30.88
C ASP A 55 -9.97 25.51 31.45
N VAL A 56 -9.60 24.24 31.13
CA VAL A 56 -10.26 23.06 31.69
C VAL A 56 -10.09 23.02 33.22
N GLY A 57 -8.99 23.52 33.76
CA GLY A 57 -8.79 23.66 35.20
C GLY A 57 -9.86 24.52 35.88
N ASP A 58 -10.32 25.59 35.21
CA ASP A 58 -11.41 26.46 35.73
C ASP A 58 -12.77 25.72 35.70
N LEU A 59 -13.00 24.82 34.73
CA LEU A 59 -14.20 24.01 34.67
C LEU A 59 -14.22 22.94 35.76
N THR A 60 -13.08 22.26 35.95
CA THR A 60 -12.99 21.13 36.88
C THR A 60 -12.81 21.55 38.32
N GLY A 61 -12.19 22.73 38.56
CA GLY A 61 -11.68 23.15 39.85
C GLY A 61 -10.46 22.32 40.31
N PHE A 62 -9.80 21.59 39.38
CA PHE A 62 -8.66 20.73 39.66
C PHE A 62 -7.48 21.09 38.76
N PRO A 63 -6.27 21.29 39.33
CA PRO A 63 -5.10 21.63 38.53
C PRO A 63 -4.60 20.47 37.69
N GLU A 64 -3.85 20.79 36.64
CA GLU A 64 -3.03 19.80 35.91
C GLU A 64 -1.92 19.29 36.85
N ILE A 65 -1.74 17.97 36.96
CA ILE A 65 -0.75 17.33 37.83
C ILE A 65 0.03 16.25 37.09
N MET A 66 1.13 15.76 37.67
CA MET A 66 1.97 14.69 37.12
C MET A 66 2.49 15.04 35.72
N ASP A 67 3.04 16.22 35.55
CA ASP A 67 3.58 16.75 34.28
C ASP A 67 2.58 16.66 33.10
N GLY A 68 1.28 16.85 33.41
CA GLY A 68 0.20 16.85 32.41
C GLY A 68 -0.42 15.48 32.15
N ARG A 69 0.02 14.42 32.79
CA ARG A 69 -0.59 13.08 32.62
C ARG A 69 -2.04 13.05 33.10
N VAL A 70 -2.40 13.89 34.08
CA VAL A 70 -3.77 14.03 34.60
C VAL A 70 -4.23 15.47 34.48
N LYS A 71 -5.10 15.74 33.51
CA LYS A 71 -5.71 17.07 33.29
C LYS A 71 -7.15 17.00 32.81
N THR A 72 -7.48 16.06 31.94
CA THR A 72 -8.83 15.90 31.34
C THR A 72 -9.57 14.66 31.85
N LEU A 73 -8.89 13.77 32.58
CA LEU A 73 -9.51 12.59 33.22
C LEU A 73 -10.28 13.00 34.45
N HIS A 74 -11.38 13.73 34.25
CA HIS A 74 -12.19 14.27 35.33
C HIS A 74 -13.69 14.09 35.06
N PRO A 75 -14.52 13.76 36.07
CA PRO A 75 -15.98 13.55 35.90
C PRO A 75 -16.70 14.69 35.21
N LYS A 76 -16.32 15.95 35.46
CA LYS A 76 -16.96 17.11 34.81
C LYS A 76 -16.66 17.17 33.30
N VAL A 77 -15.47 16.77 32.86
CA VAL A 77 -15.12 16.70 31.43
C VAL A 77 -15.86 15.55 30.76
N HIS A 78 -15.71 14.35 31.31
CA HIS A 78 -16.34 13.15 30.74
C HIS A 78 -17.86 13.17 30.86
N GLY A 79 -18.41 13.71 31.95
CA GLY A 79 -19.85 13.94 32.09
C GLY A 79 -20.40 14.93 31.07
N GLY A 80 -19.65 16.00 30.79
CA GLY A 80 -20.01 16.96 29.75
C GLY A 80 -20.09 16.35 28.34
N LEU A 81 -19.20 15.39 28.04
CA LEU A 81 -19.18 14.63 26.77
C LEU A 81 -20.19 13.49 26.73
N LEU A 82 -20.41 12.78 27.85
CA LEU A 82 -21.23 11.55 27.90
C LEU A 82 -22.68 11.78 28.27
N GLY A 83 -23.00 12.90 28.93
CA GLY A 83 -24.36 13.19 29.42
C GLY A 83 -25.37 13.27 28.27
N ARG A 84 -26.41 12.48 28.33
CA ARG A 84 -27.51 12.42 27.33
C ARG A 84 -28.43 13.60 27.52
N ARG A 85 -28.51 14.48 26.56
CA ARG A 85 -29.35 15.69 26.63
C ARG A 85 -30.83 15.30 26.81
N GLY A 86 -31.53 15.96 27.77
CA GLY A 86 -32.90 15.66 28.10
C GLY A 86 -33.12 14.41 29.00
N THR A 87 -32.07 13.58 29.19
CA THR A 87 -32.16 12.39 30.07
C THR A 87 -31.36 12.55 31.35
N ASP A 88 -30.11 13.05 31.22
CA ASP A 88 -29.17 13.14 32.34
C ASP A 88 -29.07 14.57 32.90
N ASP A 89 -29.87 15.52 32.40
CA ASP A 89 -29.78 16.96 32.71
C ASP A 89 -29.88 17.23 34.21
N ALA A 90 -30.74 16.52 34.94
CA ALA A 90 -30.92 16.70 36.38
C ALA A 90 -29.64 16.32 37.16
N VAL A 91 -29.05 15.17 36.83
CA VAL A 91 -27.83 14.69 37.48
C VAL A 91 -26.62 15.56 37.08
N MET A 92 -26.59 16.03 35.84
CA MET A 92 -25.54 16.96 35.38
C MET A 92 -25.62 18.27 36.17
N ALA A 93 -26.82 18.82 36.35
CA ALA A 93 -27.03 20.04 37.11
C ALA A 93 -26.66 19.86 38.61
N GLU A 94 -27.04 18.74 39.23
CA GLU A 94 -26.70 18.40 40.61
C GLU A 94 -25.18 18.41 40.87
N HIS A 95 -24.41 17.88 39.89
CA HIS A 95 -22.95 17.80 40.02
C HIS A 95 -22.20 18.94 39.34
N GLY A 96 -22.88 19.99 38.85
CA GLY A 96 -22.27 21.13 38.17
C GLY A 96 -21.50 20.73 36.90
N ILE A 97 -22.07 19.76 36.15
CA ILE A 97 -21.50 19.29 34.88
C ILE A 97 -22.10 20.11 33.74
N GLU A 98 -21.25 20.86 33.06
CA GLU A 98 -21.64 21.66 31.91
C GLU A 98 -21.57 20.82 30.62
N PRO A 99 -22.57 20.88 29.72
CA PRO A 99 -22.55 20.15 28.47
C PRO A 99 -21.39 20.61 27.56
N ILE A 100 -20.76 19.66 26.87
CA ILE A 100 -19.78 19.89 25.81
C ILE A 100 -20.36 19.32 24.51
N ASP A 101 -20.56 20.17 23.50
CA ASP A 101 -21.31 19.79 22.29
C ASP A 101 -20.38 19.42 21.13
N LEU A 102 -19.11 19.88 21.20
CA LEU A 102 -18.08 19.58 20.21
C LEU A 102 -16.76 19.26 20.91
N LEU A 103 -16.15 18.14 20.52
CA LEU A 103 -14.77 17.83 20.87
C LEU A 103 -13.89 17.99 19.64
N VAL A 104 -12.84 18.79 19.74
CA VAL A 104 -11.78 18.91 18.71
C VAL A 104 -10.50 18.38 19.33
N LEU A 105 -10.06 17.21 18.86
CA LEU A 105 -8.93 16.53 19.46
C LEU A 105 -8.20 15.67 18.47
N ASN A 106 -6.90 15.90 18.31
CA ASN A 106 -5.99 14.94 17.69
C ASN A 106 -5.02 14.38 18.74
N LEU A 107 -4.63 13.11 18.55
CA LEU A 107 -3.80 12.38 19.50
C LEU A 107 -2.33 12.77 19.39
N TYR A 108 -1.54 12.42 20.40
CA TYR A 108 -0.09 12.51 20.33
C TYR A 108 0.47 11.71 19.14
N PRO A 109 1.57 12.16 18.52
CA PRO A 109 2.05 11.58 17.27
C PRO A 109 2.85 10.28 17.48
N PHE A 110 2.28 9.29 18.21
CA PHE A 110 2.96 8.04 18.56
C PHE A 110 3.58 7.35 17.34
N GLU A 111 2.81 7.19 16.26
CA GLU A 111 3.29 6.52 15.04
C GLU A 111 4.50 7.23 14.43
N ARG A 112 4.54 8.56 14.51
CA ARG A 112 5.67 9.37 14.01
C ARG A 112 6.88 9.27 14.94
N THR A 113 6.65 9.25 16.26
CA THR A 113 7.71 9.10 17.27
C THR A 113 8.42 7.78 17.10
N VAL A 114 7.68 6.67 17.01
CA VAL A 114 8.28 5.32 16.89
C VAL A 114 8.82 5.00 15.49
N ALA A 115 8.53 5.82 14.49
CA ALA A 115 9.13 5.72 13.16
C ALA A 115 10.58 6.23 13.13
N ASP A 116 10.99 7.04 14.11
CA ASP A 116 12.39 7.46 14.26
C ASP A 116 13.23 6.26 14.77
N PRO A 117 14.27 5.82 14.04
CA PRO A 117 15.15 4.75 14.49
C PRO A 117 15.87 5.04 15.82
N ALA A 118 16.01 6.32 16.19
CA ALA A 118 16.64 6.75 17.43
C ALA A 118 15.66 6.80 18.63
N CYS A 119 14.37 6.52 18.42
CA CYS A 119 13.36 6.55 19.47
C CYS A 119 13.65 5.51 20.55
N SER A 120 13.81 5.96 21.81
CA SER A 120 13.91 5.07 22.94
C SER A 120 12.55 4.47 23.31
N LEU A 121 12.56 3.38 24.10
CA LEU A 121 11.31 2.81 24.63
C LEU A 121 10.61 3.82 25.57
N GLU A 122 11.38 4.57 26.34
CA GLU A 122 10.86 5.59 27.26
C GLU A 122 10.17 6.70 26.48
N ASP A 123 10.79 7.22 25.42
CA ASP A 123 10.17 8.23 24.55
C ASP A 123 8.89 7.70 23.89
N ALA A 124 8.89 6.44 23.46
CA ALA A 124 7.70 5.81 22.89
C ALA A 124 6.56 5.75 23.92
N ILE A 125 6.85 5.32 25.16
CA ILE A 125 5.86 5.20 26.24
C ILE A 125 5.32 6.58 26.63
N GLU A 126 6.17 7.60 26.74
CA GLU A 126 5.74 8.97 27.09
C GLU A 126 4.87 9.62 26.00
N ASN A 127 4.96 9.14 24.76
CA ASN A 127 4.09 9.57 23.65
C ASN A 127 2.79 8.77 23.54
N ILE A 128 2.46 7.90 24.51
CA ILE A 128 1.15 7.24 24.57
C ILE A 128 0.14 8.19 25.24
N ASP A 129 -0.82 8.67 24.46
CA ASP A 129 -1.91 9.52 24.94
C ASP A 129 -2.97 8.68 25.65
N ILE A 130 -3.26 8.99 26.89
CA ILE A 130 -4.32 8.32 27.69
C ILE A 130 -5.62 9.13 27.66
N GLY A 131 -5.53 10.43 27.95
CA GLY A 131 -6.68 11.31 28.06
C GLY A 131 -7.39 11.56 26.74
N GLY A 132 -6.63 11.68 25.65
CA GLY A 132 -7.15 11.90 24.30
C GLY A 132 -8.07 10.76 23.84
N PRO A 133 -7.63 9.50 23.79
CA PRO A 133 -8.49 8.37 23.44
C PRO A 133 -9.70 8.23 24.34
N ALA A 134 -9.57 8.49 25.64
CA ALA A 134 -10.70 8.45 26.57
C ALA A 134 -11.78 9.47 26.20
N MET A 135 -11.40 10.72 25.91
CA MET A 135 -12.33 11.77 25.48
C MET A 135 -12.92 11.49 24.10
N LEU A 136 -12.12 11.02 23.12
CA LEU A 136 -12.61 10.65 21.80
C LEU A 136 -13.69 9.57 21.88
N ARG A 137 -13.43 8.52 22.67
CA ARG A 137 -14.40 7.43 22.89
C ARG A 137 -15.66 7.91 23.59
N ALA A 138 -15.54 8.82 24.57
CA ALA A 138 -16.69 9.39 25.28
C ALA A 138 -17.57 10.21 24.31
N ALA A 139 -17.01 11.16 23.60
CA ALA A 139 -17.71 11.98 22.61
C ALA A 139 -18.32 11.13 21.47
N ALA A 140 -17.55 10.22 20.90
CA ALA A 140 -18.01 9.33 19.83
C ALA A 140 -19.15 8.40 20.28
N LYS A 141 -19.12 7.89 21.51
CA LYS A 141 -20.23 7.09 22.08
C LYS A 141 -21.51 7.92 22.18
N ASN A 142 -21.41 9.18 22.54
CA ASN A 142 -22.54 10.10 22.67
C ASN A 142 -22.80 10.91 21.38
N TRP A 143 -22.59 10.33 20.23
CA TRP A 143 -22.74 10.99 18.92
C TRP A 143 -24.15 11.57 18.66
N ASN A 144 -25.14 11.13 19.39
CA ASN A 144 -26.48 11.73 19.33
C ASN A 144 -26.47 13.21 19.72
N ASP A 145 -25.61 13.58 20.67
CA ASP A 145 -25.58 14.90 21.29
C ASP A 145 -24.27 15.66 21.08
N VAL A 146 -23.18 14.96 20.67
CA VAL A 146 -21.83 15.52 20.60
C VAL A 146 -21.20 15.27 19.23
N GLY A 147 -20.63 16.32 18.65
CA GLY A 147 -19.73 16.23 17.49
C GLY A 147 -18.29 15.96 17.93
N VAL A 148 -17.50 15.25 17.12
CA VAL A 148 -16.10 14.96 17.42
C VAL A 148 -15.22 15.07 16.19
N LEU A 149 -14.27 16.01 16.20
CA LEU A 149 -13.29 16.25 15.13
C LEU A 149 -11.93 15.71 15.55
N THR A 150 -11.34 14.85 14.71
CA THR A 150 -10.07 14.16 15.00
C THR A 150 -8.95 14.54 14.03
N ASP A 151 -9.29 15.27 12.97
CA ASP A 151 -8.38 15.61 11.87
C ASP A 151 -8.71 17.00 11.34
N PRO A 152 -7.69 17.88 11.05
CA PRO A 152 -7.91 19.18 10.44
C PRO A 152 -8.72 19.17 9.14
N ALA A 153 -8.64 18.10 8.35
CA ALA A 153 -9.43 17.94 7.11
C ALA A 153 -10.96 17.92 7.34
N GLN A 154 -11.40 17.72 8.59
CA GLN A 154 -12.82 17.71 8.97
C GLN A 154 -13.34 19.10 9.36
N TYR A 155 -12.45 20.11 9.55
CA TYR A 155 -12.80 21.38 10.15
C TYR A 155 -13.76 22.19 9.27
N ASP A 156 -13.46 22.36 8.00
CA ASP A 156 -14.25 23.21 7.10
C ASP A 156 -15.69 22.71 6.92
N ASP A 157 -15.88 21.39 6.72
CA ASP A 157 -17.21 20.81 6.60
C ASP A 157 -18.06 21.01 7.86
N ALA A 158 -17.45 20.77 9.05
CA ALA A 158 -18.13 20.95 10.31
C ALA A 158 -18.45 22.42 10.59
N LEU A 159 -17.52 23.32 10.31
CA LEU A 159 -17.72 24.77 10.48
C LEU A 159 -18.81 25.29 9.53
N ALA A 160 -18.86 24.84 8.29
CA ALA A 160 -19.91 25.23 7.35
C ALA A 160 -21.31 24.86 7.86
N GLU A 161 -21.48 23.68 8.51
CA GLU A 161 -22.75 23.33 9.16
C GLU A 161 -23.04 24.20 10.39
N ILE A 162 -22.04 24.45 11.24
CA ILE A 162 -22.20 25.26 12.47
C ILE A 162 -22.57 26.70 12.10
N GLU A 163 -21.85 27.31 11.16
CA GLU A 163 -22.10 28.69 10.69
C GLU A 163 -23.44 28.83 9.98
N GLY A 164 -23.77 27.86 9.10
CA GLY A 164 -24.99 27.93 8.30
C GLY A 164 -26.27 27.47 9.00
N LYS A 165 -26.16 26.58 9.98
CA LYS A 165 -27.32 25.92 10.65
C LYS A 165 -27.33 26.10 12.18
N GLY A 166 -26.28 26.62 12.76
CA GLY A 166 -26.11 26.77 14.22
C GLY A 166 -25.74 25.47 14.94
N GLY A 167 -25.38 24.40 14.22
CA GLY A 167 -25.08 23.11 14.83
C GLY A 167 -24.71 22.04 13.81
N LEU A 168 -24.57 20.81 14.27
CA LEU A 168 -24.22 19.65 13.45
C LEU A 168 -25.41 18.75 13.20
N THR A 169 -25.59 18.28 11.95
CA THR A 169 -26.62 17.33 11.58
C THR A 169 -26.32 15.94 12.18
N ARG A 170 -27.37 15.11 12.31
CA ARG A 170 -27.24 13.73 12.79
C ARG A 170 -26.31 12.90 11.91
N ALA A 171 -26.39 13.07 10.60
CA ALA A 171 -25.55 12.36 9.65
C ALA A 171 -24.06 12.73 9.83
N THR A 172 -23.77 14.02 10.00
CA THR A 172 -22.40 14.49 10.25
C THR A 172 -21.87 13.97 11.58
N ARG A 173 -22.65 14.06 12.68
CA ARG A 173 -22.21 13.53 13.99
C ARG A 173 -21.92 12.04 13.95
N PHE A 174 -22.76 11.24 13.26
CA PHE A 174 -22.51 9.80 13.10
C PHE A 174 -21.24 9.53 12.30
N ARG A 175 -21.05 10.18 11.15
CA ARG A 175 -19.83 10.07 10.34
C ARG A 175 -18.57 10.40 11.14
N LEU A 176 -18.61 11.47 11.91
CA LEU A 176 -17.50 11.90 12.79
C LEU A 176 -17.24 10.90 13.93
N SER A 177 -18.29 10.32 14.50
CA SER A 177 -18.16 9.26 15.53
C SER A 177 -17.43 8.03 14.98
N VAL A 178 -17.79 7.58 13.77
CA VAL A 178 -17.09 6.48 13.09
C VAL A 178 -15.62 6.82 12.88
N ALA A 179 -15.32 8.05 12.39
CA ALA A 179 -13.95 8.49 12.20
C ALA A 179 -13.14 8.50 13.51
N ALA A 180 -13.75 8.93 14.61
CA ALA A 180 -13.11 8.95 15.93
C ALA A 180 -12.79 7.54 16.44
N PHE A 181 -13.73 6.59 16.34
CA PHE A 181 -13.45 5.20 16.71
C PHE A 181 -12.38 4.57 15.82
N ASN A 182 -12.38 4.85 14.50
CA ASN A 182 -11.33 4.39 13.60
C ASN A 182 -9.95 4.97 13.98
N ARG A 183 -9.89 6.26 14.34
CA ARG A 183 -8.64 6.90 14.79
C ARG A 183 -8.09 6.27 16.06
N VAL A 184 -8.94 6.01 17.06
CA VAL A 184 -8.54 5.35 18.30
C VAL A 184 -8.09 3.91 18.05
N SER A 185 -8.84 3.14 17.27
CA SER A 185 -8.48 1.77 16.91
C SER A 185 -7.12 1.69 16.19
N ASN A 186 -6.88 2.59 15.24
CA ASN A 186 -5.59 2.66 14.53
C ASN A 186 -4.45 3.05 15.45
N TYR A 187 -4.71 3.95 16.41
CA TYR A 187 -3.75 4.40 17.40
C TYR A 187 -3.35 3.28 18.37
N ASP A 188 -4.34 2.62 18.96
CA ASP A 188 -4.11 1.50 19.88
C ASP A 188 -3.45 0.32 19.15
N GLY A 189 -3.82 0.07 17.89
CA GLY A 189 -3.18 -0.92 17.04
C GLY A 189 -1.71 -0.63 16.80
N ALA A 190 -1.34 0.64 16.57
CA ALA A 190 0.06 1.04 16.40
C ALA A 190 0.89 0.83 17.69
N ILE A 191 0.30 1.16 18.83
CA ILE A 191 0.93 0.94 20.15
C ILE A 191 1.13 -0.56 20.39
N SER A 192 0.11 -1.36 20.14
CA SER A 192 0.14 -2.82 20.30
C SER A 192 1.19 -3.48 19.40
N ASP A 193 1.25 -3.11 18.11
CA ASP A 193 2.25 -3.61 17.16
C ASP A 193 3.67 -3.25 17.61
N TYR A 194 3.88 -2.00 18.06
CA TYR A 194 5.17 -1.56 18.55
C TYR A 194 5.61 -2.32 19.80
N LEU A 195 4.78 -2.31 20.86
CA LEU A 195 5.15 -2.89 22.16
C LEU A 195 5.30 -4.42 22.10
N SER A 196 4.45 -5.11 21.32
CA SER A 196 4.56 -6.58 21.17
C SER A 196 5.75 -7.01 20.29
N GLY A 197 6.38 -6.07 19.59
CA GLY A 197 7.64 -6.28 18.86
C GLY A 197 8.89 -6.05 19.72
N VAL A 198 8.79 -5.35 20.87
CA VAL A 198 9.94 -5.05 21.74
C VAL A 198 10.42 -6.31 22.43
N THR A 199 11.74 -6.53 22.40
CA THR A 199 12.42 -7.57 23.17
C THR A 199 13.31 -6.89 24.22
N LEU A 200 13.09 -7.23 25.49
CA LEU A 200 13.94 -6.78 26.60
C LEU A 200 15.18 -7.66 26.73
N ASP A 201 16.22 -7.14 27.32
CA ASP A 201 17.43 -7.90 27.68
C ASP A 201 17.14 -8.95 28.78
N ASP A 202 18.12 -9.80 29.06
CA ASP A 202 18.00 -10.85 30.09
C ASP A 202 17.74 -10.31 31.51
N THR A 203 18.04 -9.04 31.74
CA THR A 203 17.78 -8.35 33.02
C THR A 203 16.41 -7.66 33.04
N HIS A 204 15.70 -7.61 31.91
CA HIS A 204 14.45 -6.89 31.68
C HIS A 204 14.52 -5.38 31.98
N THR A 205 15.72 -4.79 31.86
CA THR A 205 15.99 -3.37 32.20
C THR A 205 16.24 -2.51 30.96
N ALA A 206 16.62 -3.13 29.84
CA ALA A 206 16.87 -2.40 28.59
C ALA A 206 16.29 -3.14 27.38
N VAL A 207 16.10 -2.40 26.28
CA VAL A 207 15.66 -2.96 25.00
C VAL A 207 16.84 -3.67 24.35
N ALA A 208 16.73 -4.99 24.18
CA ALA A 208 17.71 -5.79 23.44
C ALA A 208 17.50 -5.69 21.91
N GLY A 209 16.28 -5.41 21.47
CA GLY A 209 15.94 -5.27 20.06
C GLY A 209 14.44 -5.21 19.78
N ARG A 210 14.11 -5.24 18.50
CA ARG A 210 12.72 -5.32 18.04
C ARG A 210 12.58 -6.47 17.05
N ASN A 211 11.56 -7.29 17.25
CA ASN A 211 11.18 -8.35 16.32
C ASN A 211 10.48 -7.73 15.11
N GLU A 212 10.86 -8.19 13.94
CA GLU A 212 10.20 -7.80 12.68
C GLU A 212 8.74 -8.28 12.62
N PHE A 213 8.46 -9.44 13.24
CA PHE A 213 7.12 -9.99 13.37
C PHE A 213 6.67 -9.87 14.82
N PRO A 214 5.86 -8.84 15.15
CA PRO A 214 5.39 -8.61 16.51
C PRO A 214 4.48 -9.73 17.00
N GLY A 215 4.37 -9.90 18.32
CA GLY A 215 3.51 -10.93 18.93
C GLY A 215 2.03 -10.81 18.58
N GLN A 216 1.58 -9.60 18.21
CA GLN A 216 0.26 -9.32 17.67
C GLN A 216 0.40 -8.41 16.45
N SER A 217 -0.30 -8.74 15.35
CA SER A 217 -0.34 -7.94 14.13
C SER A 217 -1.73 -7.34 13.96
N ASN A 218 -1.81 -6.00 13.96
CA ASN A 218 -3.05 -5.24 13.80
C ASN A 218 -3.08 -4.60 12.42
N GLY A 219 -3.56 -5.33 11.42
CA GLY A 219 -3.72 -4.79 10.07
C GLY A 219 -4.66 -3.58 10.07
N ARG A 220 -4.20 -2.46 9.51
CA ARG A 220 -4.94 -1.19 9.46
C ARG A 220 -5.24 -0.83 8.01
N PHE A 221 -6.44 -1.21 7.57
CA PHE A 221 -6.84 -1.07 6.18
C PHE A 221 -8.04 -0.13 6.05
N VAL A 222 -8.02 0.72 5.02
CA VAL A 222 -9.12 1.62 4.67
C VAL A 222 -9.73 1.16 3.36
N LYS A 223 -11.06 1.02 3.35
CA LYS A 223 -11.79 0.67 2.12
C LYS A 223 -11.68 1.81 1.11
N VAL A 224 -11.19 1.48 -0.09
CA VAL A 224 -11.09 2.41 -1.22
C VAL A 224 -12.38 2.39 -2.02
N MET A 225 -12.87 1.18 -2.35
CA MET A 225 -14.08 1.01 -3.16
C MET A 225 -14.72 -0.36 -2.95
N ASP A 226 -16.00 -0.45 -3.22
CA ASP A 226 -16.67 -1.72 -3.47
C ASP A 226 -16.38 -2.15 -4.89
N LEU A 227 -16.20 -3.45 -5.10
CA LEU A 227 -15.97 -4.04 -6.41
C LEU A 227 -17.26 -4.69 -6.90
N ARG A 228 -17.46 -4.71 -8.19
CA ARG A 228 -18.66 -5.28 -8.79
C ARG A 228 -18.90 -6.73 -8.36
N TYR A 229 -17.82 -7.53 -8.20
CA TYR A 229 -17.77 -8.88 -7.66
C TYR A 229 -16.32 -9.22 -7.31
N GLY A 230 -16.08 -10.33 -6.64
CA GLY A 230 -14.75 -10.83 -6.32
C GLY A 230 -14.04 -11.41 -7.54
N GLU A 231 -13.21 -12.44 -7.35
CA GLU A 231 -12.56 -13.13 -8.47
C GLU A 231 -13.59 -13.77 -9.42
N ASN A 232 -14.69 -14.28 -8.85
CA ASN A 232 -15.79 -14.87 -9.58
C ASN A 232 -17.10 -14.10 -9.35
N PRO A 233 -18.05 -14.12 -10.32
CA PRO A 233 -19.28 -13.31 -10.27
C PRO A 233 -20.19 -13.55 -9.07
N HIS A 234 -20.11 -14.70 -8.42
CA HIS A 234 -20.91 -15.05 -7.23
C HIS A 234 -20.27 -14.57 -5.91
N GLN A 235 -19.06 -14.01 -5.95
CA GLN A 235 -18.34 -13.53 -4.80
C GLN A 235 -18.46 -12.02 -4.68
N ALA A 236 -18.76 -11.50 -3.49
CA ALA A 236 -18.64 -10.07 -3.21
C ALA A 236 -17.16 -9.70 -3.03
N GLY A 237 -16.79 -8.49 -3.43
CA GLY A 237 -15.42 -7.99 -3.32
C GLY A 237 -15.37 -6.51 -2.96
N ALA A 238 -14.28 -6.12 -2.32
CA ALA A 238 -13.94 -4.72 -2.07
C ALA A 238 -12.41 -4.57 -2.09
N PHE A 239 -11.95 -3.37 -2.46
CA PHE A 239 -10.53 -3.03 -2.38
C PHE A 239 -10.26 -2.20 -1.13
N TYR A 240 -9.30 -2.64 -0.34
CA TYR A 240 -8.76 -1.94 0.81
C TYR A 240 -7.28 -1.62 0.56
N ARG A 241 -6.82 -0.50 1.07
CA ARG A 241 -5.41 -0.15 1.09
C ARG A 241 -4.93 0.04 2.51
N ASP A 242 -3.63 -0.01 2.72
CA ASP A 242 -3.02 0.39 3.98
C ASP A 242 -3.46 1.81 4.38
N LEU A 243 -3.51 2.07 5.68
CA LEU A 243 -3.83 3.41 6.21
C LEU A 243 -2.86 4.46 5.65
N TYR A 244 -1.58 4.11 5.55
CA TYR A 244 -0.51 4.91 4.96
C TYR A 244 0.15 4.12 3.81
N PRO A 245 -0.41 4.15 2.60
CA PRO A 245 0.14 3.39 1.49
C PRO A 245 1.50 3.94 1.07
N ALA A 246 2.43 3.06 0.77
CA ALA A 246 3.75 3.43 0.30
C ALA A 246 3.66 4.17 -1.05
N PRO A 247 4.38 5.31 -1.23
CA PRO A 247 4.33 6.08 -2.47
C PRO A 247 4.77 5.26 -3.68
N GLY A 248 4.10 5.41 -4.82
CA GLY A 248 4.43 4.70 -6.04
C GLY A 248 3.97 3.24 -6.09
N THR A 249 3.22 2.75 -5.09
CA THR A 249 2.55 1.44 -5.16
C THR A 249 1.18 1.55 -5.83
N LEU A 250 0.63 0.42 -6.28
CA LEU A 250 -0.71 0.39 -6.89
C LEU A 250 -1.76 1.05 -5.99
N ALA A 251 -1.66 0.90 -4.67
CA ALA A 251 -2.60 1.49 -3.71
C ALA A 251 -2.72 3.03 -3.78
N THR A 252 -1.81 3.70 -4.51
CA THR A 252 -1.80 5.16 -4.70
C THR A 252 -2.33 5.60 -6.07
N PHE A 253 -2.91 4.71 -6.86
CA PHE A 253 -3.38 5.02 -8.21
C PHE A 253 -4.46 6.10 -8.24
N ARG A 254 -4.51 6.81 -9.37
CA ARG A 254 -5.63 7.64 -9.80
C ARG A 254 -6.22 7.04 -11.06
N GLN A 255 -7.49 6.73 -11.06
CA GLN A 255 -8.17 6.31 -12.29
C GLN A 255 -8.60 7.55 -13.07
N LEU A 256 -8.05 7.73 -14.27
CA LEU A 256 -8.30 8.89 -15.13
C LEU A 256 -9.47 8.66 -16.10
N GLN A 257 -9.74 7.41 -16.45
CA GLN A 257 -10.74 7.04 -17.44
C GLN A 257 -11.21 5.58 -17.23
N GLY A 258 -12.39 5.24 -17.74
CA GLY A 258 -12.90 3.89 -17.88
C GLY A 258 -13.92 3.47 -16.82
N LYS A 259 -14.39 2.22 -16.94
CA LYS A 259 -15.31 1.59 -15.97
C LYS A 259 -14.62 1.35 -14.63
N GLU A 260 -15.44 1.05 -13.61
CA GLU A 260 -14.97 0.55 -12.32
C GLU A 260 -14.00 -0.63 -12.48
N LEU A 261 -13.00 -0.68 -11.61
CA LEU A 261 -12.07 -1.78 -11.55
C LEU A 261 -12.74 -3.04 -11.00
N SER A 262 -12.42 -4.19 -11.55
CA SER A 262 -12.77 -5.49 -10.98
C SER A 262 -11.68 -6.00 -10.05
N PHE A 263 -11.99 -7.01 -9.26
CA PHE A 263 -11.01 -7.75 -8.45
C PHE A 263 -9.81 -8.20 -9.28
N ASN A 264 -10.08 -8.83 -10.43
CA ASN A 264 -9.03 -9.32 -11.33
C ASN A 264 -8.22 -8.19 -11.97
N ASN A 265 -8.87 -7.04 -12.30
CA ASN A 265 -8.13 -5.88 -12.80
C ASN A 265 -7.10 -5.37 -11.77
N ILE A 266 -7.46 -5.32 -10.49
CA ILE A 266 -6.55 -4.86 -9.43
C ILE A 266 -5.40 -5.86 -9.24
N ALA A 267 -5.69 -7.16 -9.17
CA ALA A 267 -4.67 -8.19 -8.99
C ALA A 267 -3.69 -8.25 -10.18
N ASP A 268 -4.20 -8.18 -11.40
CA ASP A 268 -3.37 -8.18 -12.61
C ASP A 268 -2.59 -6.86 -12.76
N ALA A 269 -3.20 -5.72 -12.36
CA ALA A 269 -2.56 -4.41 -12.37
C ALA A 269 -1.37 -4.35 -11.40
N ASP A 270 -1.51 -4.92 -10.21
CA ASP A 270 -0.42 -5.02 -9.24
C ASP A 270 0.75 -5.85 -9.80
N ALA A 271 0.45 -7.02 -10.38
CA ALA A 271 1.47 -7.86 -11.00
C ALA A 271 2.20 -7.15 -12.16
N ALA A 272 1.47 -6.39 -12.99
CA ALA A 272 2.06 -5.64 -14.10
C ALA A 272 2.92 -4.48 -13.60
N TRP A 273 2.42 -3.73 -12.61
CA TRP A 273 3.11 -2.59 -12.05
C TRP A 273 4.38 -2.99 -11.31
N GLU A 274 4.33 -3.99 -10.44
CA GLU A 274 5.52 -4.47 -9.73
C GLU A 274 6.55 -5.08 -10.67
N CYS A 275 6.13 -5.69 -11.79
CA CYS A 275 7.05 -6.20 -12.81
C CYS A 275 7.74 -5.06 -13.56
N VAL A 276 7.02 -4.05 -14.04
CA VAL A 276 7.62 -2.96 -14.82
C VAL A 276 8.58 -2.10 -13.99
N ARG A 277 8.35 -2.01 -12.68
CA ARG A 277 9.24 -1.31 -11.72
C ARG A 277 10.58 -2.02 -11.49
N GLN A 278 10.79 -3.24 -12.02
CA GLN A 278 12.09 -3.91 -11.95
C GLN A 278 13.11 -3.33 -12.94
N PHE A 279 12.71 -2.44 -13.83
CA PHE A 279 13.54 -1.91 -14.91
C PHE A 279 13.76 -0.41 -14.80
N ASP A 280 15.02 0.02 -14.99
CA ASP A 280 15.41 1.44 -14.97
C ASP A 280 15.23 2.11 -16.34
N ALA A 281 15.46 1.38 -17.44
CA ALA A 281 15.24 1.86 -18.80
C ALA A 281 13.75 1.79 -19.20
N PRO A 282 13.30 2.49 -20.27
CA PRO A 282 11.91 2.44 -20.69
C PRO A 282 11.45 1.01 -20.96
N ALA A 283 10.42 0.57 -20.25
CA ALA A 283 9.93 -0.80 -20.24
C ALA A 283 8.42 -0.86 -20.42
N CYS A 284 7.96 -1.97 -21.03
CA CYS A 284 6.57 -2.36 -21.12
C CYS A 284 6.40 -3.78 -20.60
N VAL A 285 5.37 -3.98 -19.78
CA VAL A 285 4.95 -5.28 -19.27
C VAL A 285 3.48 -5.51 -19.63
N ILE A 286 3.20 -6.64 -20.22
CA ILE A 286 1.84 -7.11 -20.49
C ILE A 286 1.56 -8.30 -19.58
N VAL A 287 0.50 -8.19 -18.77
CA VAL A 287 0.07 -9.23 -17.81
C VAL A 287 -1.27 -9.82 -18.20
N LYS A 288 -1.38 -11.12 -18.04
CA LYS A 288 -2.65 -11.85 -18.10
C LYS A 288 -2.68 -12.87 -16.98
N HIS A 289 -3.77 -12.84 -16.16
CA HIS A 289 -3.95 -13.75 -15.02
C HIS A 289 -2.75 -13.74 -14.06
N ALA A 290 -2.37 -12.52 -13.64
CA ALA A 290 -1.26 -12.25 -12.72
C ALA A 290 0.13 -12.79 -13.17
N ASN A 291 0.29 -13.13 -14.44
CA ASN A 291 1.59 -13.51 -15.02
C ASN A 291 1.97 -12.58 -16.18
N PRO A 292 3.21 -12.14 -16.26
CA PRO A 292 3.73 -11.52 -17.47
C PRO A 292 3.59 -12.48 -18.67
N CYS A 293 3.02 -12.02 -19.76
CA CYS A 293 2.98 -12.77 -21.04
C CYS A 293 3.88 -12.10 -22.10
N GLY A 294 4.31 -10.87 -21.86
CA GLY A 294 5.28 -10.17 -22.68
C GLY A 294 5.94 -9.04 -21.90
N VAL A 295 7.27 -8.97 -21.96
CA VAL A 295 8.07 -7.93 -21.30
C VAL A 295 9.16 -7.47 -22.25
N ALA A 296 9.39 -6.17 -22.35
CA ALA A 296 10.52 -5.64 -23.12
C ALA A 296 11.01 -4.30 -22.54
N VAL A 297 12.30 -4.05 -22.79
CA VAL A 297 12.98 -2.78 -22.57
C VAL A 297 13.45 -2.27 -23.92
N ALA A 298 13.18 -1.00 -24.22
CA ALA A 298 13.56 -0.38 -25.50
C ALA A 298 13.89 1.10 -25.32
N ALA A 299 14.06 1.81 -26.44
CA ALA A 299 14.41 3.23 -26.42
C ALA A 299 13.28 4.12 -25.87
N ASP A 300 12.04 3.73 -26.10
CA ASP A 300 10.83 4.47 -25.71
C ASP A 300 9.65 3.50 -25.39
N PRO A 301 8.55 4.00 -24.81
CA PRO A 301 7.38 3.18 -24.45
C PRO A 301 6.74 2.46 -25.64
N LEU A 302 6.65 3.09 -26.81
CA LEU A 302 6.02 2.49 -27.98
C LEU A 302 6.84 1.29 -28.49
N ALA A 303 8.16 1.47 -28.64
CA ALA A 303 9.06 0.39 -29.04
C ALA A 303 9.06 -0.77 -28.02
N ALA A 304 9.04 -0.44 -26.72
CA ALA A 304 8.92 -1.45 -25.66
C ALA A 304 7.60 -2.22 -25.75
N TYR A 305 6.47 -1.54 -26.00
CA TYR A 305 5.19 -2.19 -26.21
C TYR A 305 5.18 -3.12 -27.41
N GLU A 306 5.72 -2.69 -28.54
CA GLU A 306 5.75 -3.50 -29.75
C GLU A 306 6.53 -4.81 -29.57
N LEU A 307 7.66 -4.75 -28.88
CA LEU A 307 8.47 -5.91 -28.55
C LEU A 307 7.79 -6.82 -27.51
N ALA A 308 7.21 -6.25 -26.46
CA ALA A 308 6.48 -7.01 -25.43
C ALA A 308 5.25 -7.72 -26.04
N TYR A 309 4.47 -7.03 -26.86
CA TYR A 309 3.31 -7.60 -27.52
C TYR A 309 3.66 -8.78 -28.43
N ALA A 310 4.78 -8.69 -29.12
CA ALA A 310 5.24 -9.75 -30.04
C ALA A 310 5.59 -11.06 -29.33
N THR A 311 5.79 -11.07 -28.00
CA THR A 311 6.09 -12.29 -27.24
C THR A 311 4.92 -13.28 -27.24
N ASP A 312 3.69 -12.81 -26.98
CA ASP A 312 2.49 -13.64 -26.92
C ASP A 312 1.25 -12.78 -27.26
N PRO A 313 1.01 -12.49 -28.55
CA PRO A 313 -0.11 -11.65 -28.95
C PRO A 313 -1.47 -12.25 -28.57
N THR A 314 -1.56 -13.57 -28.49
CA THR A 314 -2.79 -14.28 -28.13
C THR A 314 -3.15 -14.04 -26.67
N SER A 315 -2.20 -14.20 -25.75
CA SER A 315 -2.43 -13.96 -24.31
C SER A 315 -2.55 -12.47 -23.98
N ALA A 316 -1.94 -11.59 -24.78
CA ALA A 316 -2.03 -10.14 -24.60
C ALA A 316 -3.45 -9.58 -24.77
N PHE A 317 -4.34 -10.29 -25.48
CA PHE A 317 -5.71 -9.87 -25.67
C PHE A 317 -6.48 -9.78 -24.34
N GLY A 318 -7.01 -8.59 -24.02
CA GLY A 318 -7.68 -8.32 -22.74
C GLY A 318 -6.72 -8.32 -21.54
N GLY A 319 -5.43 -8.13 -21.79
CA GLY A 319 -4.42 -8.01 -20.73
C GLY A 319 -4.35 -6.63 -20.11
N ILE A 320 -3.47 -6.51 -19.12
CA ILE A 320 -3.08 -5.27 -18.45
C ILE A 320 -1.72 -4.86 -18.99
N ILE A 321 -1.55 -3.60 -19.34
CA ILE A 321 -0.31 -3.07 -19.88
C ILE A 321 0.24 -1.99 -18.97
N ALA A 322 1.45 -2.16 -18.46
CA ALA A 322 2.12 -1.23 -17.60
C ALA A 322 3.42 -0.69 -18.22
N PHE A 323 3.67 0.60 -18.00
CA PHE A 323 4.88 1.31 -18.41
C PHE A 323 5.54 1.93 -17.18
N ASN A 324 6.88 2.02 -17.18
CA ASN A 324 7.65 2.77 -16.18
C ASN A 324 8.04 4.18 -16.65
N ARG A 325 7.45 4.64 -17.76
CA ARG A 325 7.61 5.98 -18.35
C ARG A 325 6.24 6.57 -18.65
N PRO A 326 6.14 7.90 -18.86
CA PRO A 326 4.90 8.53 -19.26
C PRO A 326 4.26 7.88 -20.49
N LEU A 327 2.94 7.71 -20.46
CA LEU A 327 2.16 7.19 -21.59
C LEU A 327 1.70 8.37 -22.45
N ASP A 328 2.15 8.42 -23.69
CA ASP A 328 1.79 9.42 -24.67
C ASP A 328 0.62 8.99 -25.59
N ALA A 329 0.09 9.95 -26.36
CA ALA A 329 -1.05 9.75 -27.23
C ALA A 329 -0.78 8.74 -28.37
N GLU A 330 0.45 8.68 -28.91
CA GLU A 330 0.81 7.78 -30.01
C GLU A 330 0.84 6.33 -29.53
N THR A 331 1.49 6.10 -28.41
CA THR A 331 1.56 4.79 -27.76
C THR A 331 0.15 4.29 -27.40
N ALA A 332 -0.68 5.14 -26.76
CA ALA A 332 -2.05 4.80 -26.41
C ALA A 332 -2.88 4.45 -27.64
N ARG A 333 -2.83 5.26 -28.70
CA ARG A 333 -3.52 5.03 -29.97
C ARG A 333 -3.11 3.72 -30.62
N THR A 334 -1.82 3.41 -30.64
CA THR A 334 -1.28 2.18 -31.23
C THR A 334 -1.78 0.94 -30.49
N ILE A 335 -1.76 0.95 -29.16
CA ILE A 335 -2.30 -0.13 -28.32
C ILE A 335 -3.78 -0.35 -28.61
N LEU A 336 -4.58 0.72 -28.49
CA LEU A 336 -6.05 0.68 -28.61
C LEU A 336 -6.55 0.29 -30.01
N LYS A 337 -5.73 0.52 -31.03
CA LYS A 337 -5.99 0.07 -32.41
C LYS A 337 -5.61 -1.40 -32.60
N ARG A 338 -4.55 -1.88 -31.96
CA ARG A 338 -3.97 -3.21 -32.17
C ARG A 338 -4.72 -4.31 -31.42
N GLN A 339 -5.11 -4.04 -30.16
CA GLN A 339 -5.71 -5.08 -29.30
C GLN A 339 -6.81 -4.52 -28.39
N PHE A 340 -7.63 -5.43 -27.88
CA PHE A 340 -8.44 -5.14 -26.69
C PHE A 340 -7.53 -5.14 -25.46
N VAL A 341 -7.64 -4.10 -24.62
CA VAL A 341 -6.91 -3.94 -23.36
C VAL A 341 -7.90 -3.61 -22.25
N GLU A 342 -7.71 -4.19 -21.08
CA GLU A 342 -8.55 -3.92 -19.90
C GLU A 342 -8.06 -2.70 -19.11
N VAL A 343 -6.75 -2.60 -18.88
CA VAL A 343 -6.13 -1.53 -18.07
C VAL A 343 -4.81 -1.09 -18.71
N LEU A 344 -4.60 0.22 -18.78
CA LEU A 344 -3.33 0.87 -19.08
C LEU A 344 -2.80 1.54 -17.81
N ILE A 345 -1.52 1.38 -17.50
CA ILE A 345 -0.89 1.89 -16.28
C ILE A 345 0.41 2.61 -16.64
N ALA A 346 0.59 3.83 -16.12
CA ALA A 346 1.84 4.56 -16.25
C ALA A 346 2.06 5.50 -15.04
N PRO A 347 3.32 5.96 -14.79
CA PRO A 347 3.60 6.93 -13.73
C PRO A 347 3.00 8.30 -13.99
N GLN A 348 2.79 8.63 -15.26
CA GLN A 348 2.12 9.82 -15.76
C GLN A 348 1.41 9.46 -17.06
N VAL A 349 0.25 10.07 -17.32
CA VAL A 349 -0.51 9.86 -18.55
C VAL A 349 -0.82 11.22 -19.17
N ASP A 350 -0.39 11.42 -20.41
CA ASP A 350 -0.61 12.66 -21.11
C ASP A 350 -2.10 12.85 -21.44
N ALA A 351 -2.56 14.11 -21.50
CA ALA A 351 -3.93 14.44 -21.82
C ALA A 351 -4.39 13.83 -23.16
N GLY A 352 -3.51 13.81 -24.17
CA GLY A 352 -3.77 13.16 -25.46
C GLY A 352 -3.94 11.65 -25.37
N ALA A 353 -3.23 10.98 -24.45
CA ALA A 353 -3.41 9.54 -24.22
C ALA A 353 -4.76 9.24 -23.54
N VAL A 354 -5.19 10.08 -22.61
CA VAL A 354 -6.54 10.00 -22.02
C VAL A 354 -7.60 10.21 -23.10
N GLU A 355 -7.43 11.20 -23.96
CA GLU A 355 -8.37 11.47 -25.07
C GLU A 355 -8.48 10.25 -26.02
N GLU A 356 -7.37 9.62 -26.38
CA GLU A 356 -7.40 8.39 -27.18
C GLU A 356 -8.16 7.26 -26.45
N ALA A 357 -7.96 7.12 -25.14
CA ALA A 357 -8.62 6.10 -24.34
C ALA A 357 -10.15 6.33 -24.22
N THR A 358 -10.63 7.58 -24.23
CA THR A 358 -12.08 7.88 -24.17
C THR A 358 -12.86 7.29 -25.35
N LYS A 359 -12.20 7.05 -26.49
CA LYS A 359 -12.80 6.38 -27.66
C LYS A 359 -13.15 4.91 -27.36
N LYS A 360 -12.66 4.35 -26.27
CA LYS A 360 -12.89 2.99 -25.77
C LYS A 360 -13.36 3.05 -24.32
N ALA A 361 -14.62 3.40 -24.09
CA ALA A 361 -15.20 3.70 -22.77
C ALA A 361 -14.96 2.63 -21.68
N ASN A 362 -14.66 1.40 -22.07
CA ASN A 362 -14.41 0.30 -21.11
C ASN A 362 -12.96 0.18 -20.65
N VAL A 363 -12.00 0.80 -21.34
CA VAL A 363 -10.59 0.75 -20.99
C VAL A 363 -10.33 1.61 -19.75
N ARG A 364 -9.69 1.06 -18.74
CA ARG A 364 -9.29 1.81 -17.54
C ARG A 364 -7.88 2.36 -17.75
N VAL A 365 -7.72 3.61 -17.40
CA VAL A 365 -6.42 4.28 -17.42
C VAL A 365 -6.06 4.66 -16.00
N LEU A 366 -4.99 4.08 -15.50
CA LEU A 366 -4.47 4.31 -14.15
C LEU A 366 -3.16 5.09 -14.22
N GLU A 367 -3.11 6.15 -13.45
CA GLU A 367 -1.88 6.88 -13.18
C GLU A 367 -1.42 6.58 -11.77
N ILE A 368 -0.18 6.10 -11.62
CA ILE A 368 0.43 5.85 -10.33
C ILE A 368 1.60 6.82 -10.18
N PRO A 369 1.45 7.90 -9.38
CA PRO A 369 2.51 8.88 -9.21
C PRO A 369 3.84 8.24 -8.84
N ALA A 370 4.93 8.74 -9.40
CA ALA A 370 6.27 8.21 -9.16
C ALA A 370 6.59 8.15 -7.66
N GLY A 371 7.23 7.09 -7.24
CA GLY A 371 7.68 6.84 -5.87
C GLY A 371 8.43 5.52 -5.80
N ASP A 372 9.31 5.43 -4.82
CA ASP A 372 10.18 4.28 -4.57
C ASP A 372 9.66 3.36 -3.44
N GLY A 373 8.50 3.71 -2.88
CA GLY A 373 7.86 2.93 -1.84
C GLY A 373 7.52 1.52 -2.30
N ARG A 374 7.61 0.57 -1.36
CA ARG A 374 7.34 -0.85 -1.58
C ARG A 374 6.62 -1.43 -0.37
N ASN A 375 5.88 -2.50 -0.57
CA ASN A 375 5.33 -3.27 0.54
C ASN A 375 6.47 -3.82 1.40
N THR A 376 6.37 -3.70 2.71
CA THR A 376 7.35 -4.29 3.64
C THR A 376 7.16 -5.81 3.77
N HIS A 377 5.90 -6.25 3.71
CA HIS A 377 5.51 -7.64 3.88
C HIS A 377 4.61 -8.13 2.75
N ASP A 378 4.76 -9.41 2.41
CA ASP A 378 3.79 -10.18 1.64
C ASP A 378 2.92 -10.98 2.61
N VAL A 379 1.61 -10.99 2.35
CA VAL A 379 0.62 -11.64 3.20
C VAL A 379 -0.23 -12.61 2.40
N LYS A 380 -0.32 -13.86 2.87
CA LYS A 380 -1.18 -14.87 2.27
C LYS A 380 -2.17 -15.43 3.29
N ARG A 381 -3.45 -15.41 2.95
CA ARG A 381 -4.49 -16.00 3.79
C ARG A 381 -4.41 -17.54 3.71
N VAL A 382 -4.37 -18.21 4.88
CA VAL A 382 -4.33 -19.68 4.96
C VAL A 382 -5.27 -20.13 6.07
N GLY A 383 -6.33 -20.83 5.71
CA GLY A 383 -7.37 -21.20 6.66
C GLY A 383 -7.86 -19.99 7.46
N SER A 384 -7.78 -20.05 8.77
CA SER A 384 -8.10 -18.94 9.69
C SER A 384 -6.88 -18.09 10.08
N GLY A 385 -5.71 -18.34 9.46
CA GLY A 385 -4.45 -17.66 9.77
C GLY A 385 -3.92 -16.81 8.61
N LEU A 386 -2.78 -16.18 8.87
CA LEU A 386 -1.98 -15.45 7.89
C LEU A 386 -0.57 -16.03 7.85
N LEU A 387 -0.04 -16.25 6.66
CA LEU A 387 1.40 -16.33 6.44
C LEU A 387 1.88 -14.92 6.11
N VAL A 388 2.87 -14.46 6.85
CA VAL A 388 3.50 -13.15 6.66
C VAL A 388 4.99 -13.38 6.45
N GLN A 389 5.56 -12.74 5.44
CA GLN A 389 6.98 -12.76 5.16
C GLN A 389 7.43 -11.36 4.73
N THR A 390 8.73 -11.07 4.83
CA THR A 390 9.28 -9.88 4.20
C THR A 390 9.10 -9.95 2.69
N ALA A 391 8.75 -8.84 2.07
CA ALA A 391 8.60 -8.80 0.62
C ALA A 391 9.96 -9.00 -0.07
N ASP A 392 9.94 -9.70 -1.21
CA ASP A 392 11.16 -9.97 -1.97
C ASP A 392 11.61 -8.74 -2.76
N HIS A 393 12.43 -7.89 -2.14
CA HIS A 393 13.04 -6.71 -2.76
C HIS A 393 14.44 -6.98 -3.33
N ARG A 394 14.95 -8.22 -3.19
CA ARG A 394 16.31 -8.55 -3.64
C ARG A 394 16.43 -8.41 -5.15
N GLN A 395 17.36 -7.59 -5.60
CA GLN A 395 17.78 -7.48 -7.00
C GLN A 395 19.24 -7.91 -7.10
N VAL A 396 19.49 -8.91 -7.92
CA VAL A 396 20.85 -9.42 -8.20
C VAL A 396 21.51 -8.50 -9.22
N GLN A 397 22.75 -8.06 -8.92
CA GLN A 397 23.53 -7.21 -9.78
C GLN A 397 24.54 -8.05 -10.59
N ARG A 398 25.09 -7.45 -11.66
CA ARG A 398 26.00 -8.13 -12.59
C ARG A 398 27.26 -8.68 -11.89
N ASP A 399 27.81 -7.94 -10.95
CA ASP A 399 29.03 -8.27 -10.19
C ASP A 399 28.81 -9.37 -9.13
N GLU A 400 27.56 -9.69 -8.82
CA GLU A 400 27.19 -10.78 -7.91
C GLU A 400 27.06 -12.13 -8.65
N LEU A 401 27.01 -12.12 -9.98
CA LEU A 401 26.86 -13.33 -10.77
C LEU A 401 28.13 -14.18 -10.76
N LYS A 402 27.99 -15.48 -10.47
CA LYS A 402 29.08 -16.43 -10.53
C LYS A 402 28.99 -17.27 -11.79
N VAL A 403 29.91 -17.09 -12.74
CA VAL A 403 30.02 -17.99 -13.89
C VAL A 403 30.56 -19.34 -13.41
N VAL A 404 29.83 -20.42 -13.71
CA VAL A 404 30.14 -21.79 -13.23
C VAL A 404 30.45 -22.76 -14.37
N SER A 405 30.11 -22.44 -15.62
CA SER A 405 30.46 -23.19 -16.82
C SER A 405 31.85 -22.83 -17.35
N LYS A 406 32.42 -23.70 -18.20
CA LYS A 406 33.68 -23.41 -18.91
C LYS A 406 33.52 -22.24 -19.89
N ARG A 407 32.41 -22.24 -20.65
CA ARG A 407 32.07 -21.14 -21.55
C ARG A 407 31.68 -19.91 -20.73
N GLN A 408 32.29 -18.78 -21.03
CA GLN A 408 31.92 -17.50 -20.44
C GLN A 408 30.76 -16.88 -21.25
N PRO A 409 29.78 -16.25 -20.61
CA PRO A 409 28.75 -15.49 -21.32
C PRO A 409 29.37 -14.25 -21.95
N THR A 410 28.89 -13.88 -23.13
CA THR A 410 29.20 -12.58 -23.73
C THR A 410 28.51 -11.44 -22.96
N PRO A 411 28.95 -10.18 -23.11
CA PRO A 411 28.28 -9.03 -22.51
C PRO A 411 26.78 -8.96 -22.84
N ALA A 412 26.39 -9.24 -24.08
CA ALA A 412 24.99 -9.25 -24.52
C ALA A 412 24.19 -10.39 -23.85
N GLU A 413 24.77 -11.59 -23.75
CA GLU A 413 24.13 -12.69 -23.02
C GLU A 413 23.96 -12.38 -21.53
N LEU A 414 24.90 -11.66 -20.90
CA LEU A 414 24.75 -11.25 -19.50
C LEU A 414 23.61 -10.24 -19.34
N ASP A 415 23.42 -9.33 -20.26
CA ASP A 415 22.29 -8.39 -20.25
C ASP A 415 20.96 -9.14 -20.39
N ASP A 416 20.87 -10.08 -21.34
CA ASP A 416 19.68 -10.91 -21.53
C ASP A 416 19.40 -11.84 -20.34
N LEU A 417 20.45 -12.39 -19.70
CA LEU A 417 20.33 -13.22 -18.50
C LEU A 417 19.75 -12.39 -17.32
N LEU A 418 20.27 -11.19 -17.07
CA LEU A 418 19.77 -10.31 -16.02
C LEU A 418 18.36 -9.81 -16.32
N PHE A 419 18.05 -9.50 -17.56
CA PHE A 419 16.69 -9.15 -17.98
C PHE A 419 15.74 -10.33 -17.73
N ALA A 420 16.07 -11.53 -18.21
CA ALA A 420 15.26 -12.72 -18.00
C ALA A 420 15.08 -13.05 -16.52
N TRP A 421 16.11 -12.84 -15.69
CA TRP A 421 16.08 -13.04 -14.25
C TRP A 421 15.08 -12.12 -13.55
N ARG A 422 15.06 -10.83 -13.90
CA ARG A 422 14.11 -9.84 -13.39
C ARG A 422 12.67 -10.20 -13.76
N VAL A 423 12.45 -10.72 -14.97
CA VAL A 423 11.13 -11.20 -15.39
C VAL A 423 10.74 -12.48 -14.64
N ALA A 424 11.66 -13.46 -14.53
CA ALA A 424 11.39 -14.75 -13.88
C ALA A 424 10.96 -14.58 -12.40
N LYS A 425 11.53 -13.61 -11.70
CA LYS A 425 11.11 -13.21 -10.35
C LYS A 425 9.62 -12.87 -10.26
N MET A 426 9.01 -12.35 -11.33
CA MET A 426 7.63 -11.90 -11.37
C MET A 426 6.66 -12.93 -11.97
N VAL A 427 7.18 -14.08 -12.40
CA VAL A 427 6.39 -15.18 -12.99
C VAL A 427 6.08 -16.23 -11.92
N LYS A 428 4.86 -16.76 -11.94
CA LYS A 428 4.46 -17.85 -11.03
C LYS A 428 5.32 -19.10 -11.20
N SER A 429 5.79 -19.66 -10.08
CA SER A 429 6.62 -20.87 -10.03
C SER A 429 5.87 -22.13 -10.53
N ASN A 430 6.55 -23.11 -11.16
CA ASN A 430 7.92 -22.99 -11.63
C ASN A 430 7.98 -22.08 -12.85
N ALA A 431 8.89 -21.10 -12.83
CA ALA A 431 9.04 -20.09 -13.88
C ALA A 431 10.26 -20.39 -14.77
N ILE A 432 10.03 -20.39 -16.09
CA ILE A 432 11.08 -20.37 -17.11
C ILE A 432 10.82 -19.22 -18.05
N VAL A 433 11.84 -18.39 -18.26
CA VAL A 433 11.79 -17.23 -19.16
C VAL A 433 12.90 -17.32 -20.19
N TYR A 434 12.53 -17.30 -21.46
CA TYR A 434 13.45 -17.14 -22.58
C TYR A 434 13.51 -15.67 -22.99
N ALA A 435 14.71 -15.13 -23.13
CA ALA A 435 14.90 -13.74 -23.49
C ALA A 435 16.04 -13.56 -24.48
N LYS A 436 15.92 -12.52 -25.32
CA LYS A 436 16.94 -12.10 -26.27
C LYS A 436 16.76 -10.62 -26.60
N ASP A 437 17.84 -9.88 -26.69
CA ASP A 437 17.84 -8.45 -27.04
C ASP A 437 16.91 -7.63 -26.12
N ASN A 438 17.00 -7.86 -24.79
CA ASN A 438 16.19 -7.22 -23.75
C ASN A 438 14.65 -7.34 -23.94
N ARG A 439 14.19 -8.43 -24.53
CA ARG A 439 12.77 -8.79 -24.61
C ARG A 439 12.55 -10.27 -24.29
N THR A 440 11.38 -10.58 -23.83
CA THR A 440 10.95 -11.98 -23.69
C THR A 440 10.73 -12.62 -25.06
N VAL A 441 11.14 -13.86 -25.20
CA VAL A 441 10.91 -14.70 -26.37
C VAL A 441 9.84 -15.75 -26.08
N GLY A 442 9.80 -16.24 -24.84
CA GLY A 442 8.78 -17.16 -24.38
C GLY A 442 8.77 -17.27 -22.87
N ILE A 443 7.59 -17.45 -22.28
CA ILE A 443 7.38 -17.55 -20.83
C ILE A 443 6.58 -18.79 -20.51
N GLY A 444 7.12 -19.65 -19.63
CA GLY A 444 6.42 -20.78 -19.04
C GLY A 444 6.20 -20.53 -17.55
N ALA A 445 4.95 -20.44 -17.13
CA ALA A 445 4.54 -20.06 -15.78
C ALA A 445 3.69 -21.13 -15.10
N GLY A 446 3.79 -21.22 -13.77
CA GLY A 446 2.82 -21.90 -12.92
C GLY A 446 2.74 -23.43 -13.11
N GLN A 447 3.82 -24.07 -13.56
CA GLN A 447 3.84 -25.51 -13.77
C GLN A 447 4.49 -26.27 -12.61
N MET A 448 3.99 -27.46 -12.33
CA MET A 448 4.56 -28.34 -11.31
C MET A 448 5.94 -28.90 -11.70
N SER A 449 6.29 -28.85 -12.98
CA SER A 449 7.58 -29.30 -13.51
C SER A 449 8.27 -28.19 -14.30
N ARG A 450 9.53 -27.94 -14.00
CA ARG A 450 10.38 -26.95 -14.68
C ARG A 450 10.59 -27.28 -16.16
N VAL A 451 10.72 -28.57 -16.47
CA VAL A 451 10.80 -29.08 -17.86
C VAL A 451 9.54 -28.74 -18.65
N VAL A 452 8.35 -28.85 -18.02
CA VAL A 452 7.08 -28.48 -18.65
C VAL A 452 7.01 -26.98 -18.89
N SER A 453 7.43 -26.16 -17.92
CA SER A 453 7.52 -24.68 -18.11
C SER A 453 8.44 -24.33 -19.29
N ALA A 454 9.59 -24.99 -19.42
CA ALA A 454 10.51 -24.79 -20.55
C ALA A 454 9.85 -25.15 -21.90
N LYS A 455 9.13 -26.26 -21.96
CA LYS A 455 8.39 -26.66 -23.17
C LYS A 455 7.29 -25.65 -23.53
N ILE A 456 6.55 -25.13 -22.55
CA ILE A 456 5.52 -24.09 -22.76
C ILE A 456 6.15 -22.81 -23.28
N ALA A 457 7.29 -22.37 -22.72
CA ALA A 457 8.01 -21.19 -23.20
C ALA A 457 8.44 -21.35 -24.67
N GLY A 458 8.96 -22.53 -25.05
CA GLY A 458 9.32 -22.84 -26.44
C GLY A 458 8.13 -22.88 -27.37
N LEU A 459 7.02 -23.54 -26.98
CA LEU A 459 5.79 -23.62 -27.76
C LEU A 459 5.20 -22.23 -28.05
N LYS A 460 5.13 -21.37 -27.03
CA LYS A 460 4.64 -19.99 -27.20
C LYS A 460 5.53 -19.16 -28.12
N ALA A 461 6.84 -19.34 -28.03
CA ALA A 461 7.76 -18.68 -28.95
C ALA A 461 7.54 -19.12 -30.41
N GLU A 462 7.34 -20.42 -30.63
CA GLU A 462 7.03 -20.99 -31.95
C GLU A 462 5.72 -20.45 -32.52
N GLU A 463 4.65 -20.45 -31.71
CA GLU A 463 3.34 -19.90 -32.07
C GLU A 463 3.39 -18.41 -32.42
N ALA A 464 4.25 -17.64 -31.73
CA ALA A 464 4.48 -16.22 -32.01
C ALA A 464 5.46 -15.98 -33.17
N GLY A 465 6.03 -17.02 -33.76
CA GLY A 465 7.03 -16.92 -34.84
C GLY A 465 8.38 -16.36 -34.36
N LEU A 466 8.69 -16.47 -33.07
CA LEU A 466 9.93 -15.99 -32.48
C LEU A 466 11.01 -17.08 -32.47
N VAL A 467 12.27 -16.66 -32.62
CA VAL A 467 13.42 -17.56 -32.71
C VAL A 467 14.01 -17.80 -31.33
N VAL A 468 13.87 -19.03 -30.80
CA VAL A 468 14.46 -19.45 -29.52
C VAL A 468 15.98 -19.66 -29.62
N PRO A 469 16.54 -20.27 -30.68
CA PRO A 469 17.99 -20.44 -30.82
C PRO A 469 18.78 -19.16 -30.60
N GLY A 470 19.80 -19.24 -29.73
CA GLY A 470 20.63 -18.12 -29.33
C GLY A 470 20.05 -17.26 -28.22
N SER A 471 18.92 -17.63 -27.62
CA SER A 471 18.35 -16.91 -26.46
C SER A 471 19.02 -17.31 -25.14
N ALA A 472 18.87 -16.45 -24.14
CA ALA A 472 19.15 -16.73 -22.74
C ALA A 472 17.92 -17.33 -22.06
N MET A 473 18.14 -18.14 -21.01
CA MET A 473 17.10 -18.74 -20.18
C MET A 473 17.31 -18.39 -18.71
N ALA A 474 16.25 -17.94 -18.04
CA ALA A 474 16.20 -17.82 -16.59
C ALA A 474 15.27 -18.87 -15.97
N SER A 475 15.68 -19.42 -14.83
CA SER A 475 14.86 -20.28 -13.98
C SER A 475 14.79 -19.70 -12.56
N ASP A 476 13.61 -19.56 -12.00
CA ASP A 476 13.35 -18.99 -10.67
C ASP A 476 13.98 -19.79 -9.51
N ALA A 477 14.36 -21.06 -9.76
CA ALA A 477 15.08 -21.92 -8.83
C ALA A 477 16.06 -22.84 -9.55
N PHE A 478 16.84 -23.61 -8.80
CA PHE A 478 17.84 -24.53 -9.34
C PHE A 478 17.22 -25.67 -10.15
N PHE A 479 17.99 -26.23 -11.08
CA PHE A 479 17.65 -27.48 -11.77
C PHE A 479 18.05 -28.66 -10.89
N PRO A 480 17.10 -29.56 -10.55
CA PRO A 480 17.42 -30.74 -9.73
C PRO A 480 18.17 -31.85 -10.51
N PHE A 481 18.09 -31.82 -11.85
CA PHE A 481 18.67 -32.81 -12.77
C PHE A 481 19.11 -32.11 -14.05
N ARG A 482 20.00 -32.78 -14.81
CA ARG A 482 20.52 -32.28 -16.08
C ARG A 482 19.48 -32.16 -17.20
N ASP A 483 18.37 -32.89 -17.12
CA ASP A 483 17.33 -32.94 -18.13
C ASP A 483 16.76 -31.58 -18.53
N GLY A 484 16.70 -30.64 -17.59
CA GLY A 484 16.30 -29.27 -17.85
C GLY A 484 17.30 -28.51 -18.72
N ILE A 485 18.60 -28.76 -18.56
CA ILE A 485 19.66 -28.15 -19.37
C ILE A 485 19.74 -28.83 -20.74
N ASP A 486 19.63 -30.15 -20.79
CA ASP A 486 19.58 -30.89 -22.05
C ASP A 486 18.41 -30.43 -22.94
N ALA A 487 17.23 -30.24 -22.33
CA ALA A 487 16.06 -29.69 -23.04
C ALA A 487 16.27 -28.25 -23.51
N ALA A 488 16.91 -27.40 -22.71
CA ALA A 488 17.25 -26.03 -23.08
C ALA A 488 18.25 -26.00 -24.25
N ALA A 489 19.28 -26.83 -24.22
CA ALA A 489 20.24 -26.98 -25.30
C ALA A 489 19.58 -27.45 -26.62
N ALA A 490 18.66 -28.44 -26.52
CA ALA A 490 17.89 -28.91 -27.68
C ALA A 490 16.99 -27.81 -28.27
N ALA A 491 16.50 -26.87 -27.46
CA ALA A 491 15.75 -25.69 -27.90
C ALA A 491 16.66 -24.58 -28.48
N GLY A 492 17.98 -24.73 -28.38
CA GLY A 492 18.97 -23.78 -28.90
C GLY A 492 19.33 -22.64 -27.93
N ILE A 493 19.02 -22.77 -26.64
CA ILE A 493 19.45 -21.83 -25.59
C ILE A 493 20.97 -21.86 -25.47
N ARG A 494 21.59 -20.68 -25.33
CA ARG A 494 23.05 -20.52 -25.28
C ARG A 494 23.57 -20.10 -23.90
N ALA A 495 22.73 -19.49 -23.07
CA ALA A 495 23.11 -19.02 -21.75
C ALA A 495 21.98 -19.27 -20.75
N VAL A 496 22.33 -19.63 -19.52
CA VAL A 496 21.38 -19.96 -18.43
C VAL A 496 21.74 -19.20 -17.16
N ILE A 497 20.72 -18.63 -16.50
CA ILE A 497 20.81 -18.06 -15.16
C ILE A 497 19.88 -18.81 -14.21
N GLN A 498 20.42 -19.18 -13.06
CA GLN A 498 19.70 -19.89 -12.00
C GLN A 498 20.36 -19.64 -10.63
N PRO A 499 19.69 -19.97 -9.51
CA PRO A 499 20.29 -19.78 -8.17
C PRO A 499 21.52 -20.66 -7.88
N GLY A 500 21.56 -21.89 -8.38
CA GLY A 500 22.45 -22.94 -7.87
C GLY A 500 21.98 -23.45 -6.50
N GLY A 501 22.80 -24.27 -5.84
CA GLY A 501 22.54 -24.84 -4.52
C GLY A 501 21.86 -26.22 -4.53
N SER A 502 21.78 -26.88 -5.69
CA SER A 502 21.38 -28.29 -5.80
C SER A 502 22.51 -29.22 -5.37
N MET A 503 22.19 -30.35 -4.77
CA MET A 503 23.17 -31.44 -4.53
C MET A 503 23.74 -31.99 -5.85
N ARG A 504 23.09 -31.72 -6.98
CA ARG A 504 23.50 -32.15 -8.33
C ARG A 504 23.99 -31.01 -9.22
N ASP A 505 24.42 -29.88 -8.64
CA ASP A 505 24.95 -28.77 -9.41
C ASP A 505 26.11 -29.18 -10.33
N SER A 506 26.97 -30.10 -9.90
CA SER A 506 28.06 -30.63 -10.72
C SER A 506 27.58 -31.34 -11.98
N GLU A 507 26.47 -32.11 -11.90
CA GLU A 507 25.85 -32.77 -13.04
C GLU A 507 25.22 -31.75 -14.01
N VAL A 508 24.56 -30.74 -13.46
CA VAL A 508 23.90 -29.66 -14.21
C VAL A 508 24.92 -28.77 -14.92
N ILE A 509 26.03 -28.44 -14.25
CA ILE A 509 27.16 -27.68 -14.84
C ILE A 509 27.83 -28.51 -15.94
N ALA A 510 28.07 -29.80 -15.72
CA ALA A 510 28.65 -30.67 -16.73
C ALA A 510 27.78 -30.73 -18.00
N ALA A 511 26.45 -30.80 -17.85
CA ALA A 511 25.54 -30.76 -19.00
C ALA A 511 25.66 -29.42 -19.77
N ALA A 512 25.77 -28.28 -19.08
CA ALA A 512 25.99 -26.99 -19.72
C ALA A 512 27.32 -26.95 -20.50
N ASP A 513 28.39 -27.50 -19.91
CA ASP A 513 29.70 -27.62 -20.57
C ASP A 513 29.67 -28.53 -21.79
N GLU A 514 28.98 -29.68 -21.72
CA GLU A 514 28.80 -30.62 -22.85
C GLU A 514 28.09 -29.96 -24.04
N HIS A 515 27.15 -29.04 -23.77
CA HIS A 515 26.39 -28.32 -24.78
C HIS A 515 26.99 -26.95 -25.18
N ASP A 516 28.19 -26.63 -24.73
CA ASP A 516 28.85 -25.33 -24.94
C ASP A 516 27.94 -24.15 -24.56
N MET A 517 27.22 -24.27 -23.42
CA MET A 517 26.34 -23.25 -22.85
C MET A 517 27.08 -22.48 -21.75
N ALA A 518 26.83 -21.17 -21.66
CA ALA A 518 27.23 -20.40 -20.51
C ALA A 518 26.22 -20.58 -19.38
N MET A 519 26.69 -20.76 -18.15
CA MET A 519 25.83 -20.84 -16.97
C MET A 519 26.31 -19.92 -15.86
N VAL A 520 25.39 -19.14 -15.31
CA VAL A 520 25.66 -18.27 -14.17
C VAL A 520 24.74 -18.60 -12.99
N PHE A 521 25.29 -18.51 -11.79
CA PHE A 521 24.55 -18.66 -10.54
C PHE A 521 24.35 -17.29 -9.87
N THR A 522 23.14 -17.10 -9.33
CA THR A 522 22.76 -15.89 -8.58
C THR A 522 22.92 -16.05 -7.06
N GLY A 523 22.94 -17.30 -6.55
CA GLY A 523 22.88 -17.57 -5.11
C GLY A 523 21.55 -17.21 -4.45
N VAL A 524 20.58 -16.69 -5.19
CA VAL A 524 19.27 -16.23 -4.70
C VAL A 524 18.16 -16.90 -5.50
N ARG A 525 17.13 -17.38 -4.81
CA ARG A 525 15.92 -17.98 -5.40
C ARG A 525 14.74 -17.00 -5.31
N HIS A 526 13.88 -16.97 -6.33
CA HIS A 526 12.70 -16.11 -6.38
C HIS A 526 11.41 -16.93 -6.62
N PHE A 527 10.98 -17.72 -5.63
CA PHE A 527 9.68 -18.39 -5.73
C PHE A 527 8.52 -17.41 -5.56
N ARG A 528 7.52 -17.52 -6.45
CA ARG A 528 6.27 -16.76 -6.39
C ARG A 528 5.08 -17.72 -6.64
N HIS A 529 4.28 -17.97 -5.61
CA HIS A 529 3.11 -18.87 -5.67
C HIS A 529 1.78 -18.11 -5.62
#